data_94256d74f79057b7f5f73b4fd0274a52
#
_entry.id   94256d74f79057b7f5f73b4fd0274a52
#
_cell.length_a   1.000
_cell.length_b   1.000
_cell.length_c   1.000
_cell.angle_alpha   90.00
_cell.angle_beta   90.00
_cell.angle_gamma   90.00
#
_symmetry.space_group_name_H-M   'P 1'
#
loop_
_entity.id
_entity.type
_entity.pdbx_description
1 polymer ?
#
loop_
_entity_poly.entity_id
_entity_poly.type
_entity_poly.pdbx_seq_one_letter_code
_entity_poly.pdbx_strand_id
1 'polypeptide(L)'
;MEGVKKLTSNASRVGLVFSSGFFGFFAHAGFLAAIREREITPVAYAGSSSGAIVAAMAASGMDDHAIREMLFAVRKEAFWDPDPWHVLLKKAMGFFRGYSGYLKGERFARLLEGIPARHFEDCETPLAIAATNLTEKKGTVFTRGDLIKAVQASGAVPMLFKPVEINGSLYVDGGVVDKVPLKALADLVDLDKIIIHFIASGNVGKNGKGFLEKRMSPWHVQYLAVNIARQEAYERQLEILETRGVEVIQVNTDAPAVGPNRLERGPVAYKAAKTAALKILSNLNP
;
A
#
# COMPACT_ATOMS: atom_id res chain seq x y z
N MET A 1 18.48 24.97 46.07
CA MET A 1 18.89 24.63 44.70
C MET A 1 17.76 23.83 44.08
N GLU A 2 16.81 24.53 43.43
CA GLU A 2 15.69 23.91 42.76
C GLU A 2 16.14 23.42 41.38
N GLY A 3 15.97 22.13 41.17
CA GLY A 3 16.26 21.50 39.90
C GLY A 3 15.23 21.91 38.84
N VAL A 4 15.66 22.72 37.87
CA VAL A 4 14.91 23.03 36.67
C VAL A 4 14.68 21.73 35.90
N LYS A 5 13.50 21.14 36.02
CA LYS A 5 13.01 20.12 35.08
C LYS A 5 12.91 20.78 33.70
N LYS A 6 13.87 20.51 32.84
CA LYS A 6 13.74 20.75 31.40
C LYS A 6 12.48 20.03 30.92
N LEU A 7 11.41 20.76 30.70
CA LEU A 7 10.28 20.33 29.88
C LEU A 7 10.81 20.17 28.43
N THR A 8 11.29 19.00 28.09
CA THR A 8 11.41 18.61 26.68
C THR A 8 9.98 18.49 26.17
N SER A 9 9.54 19.39 25.31
CA SER A 9 8.34 19.22 24.51
C SER A 9 8.56 17.96 23.66
N ASN A 10 8.05 16.83 24.11
CA ASN A 10 8.10 15.60 23.35
C ASN A 10 7.16 15.80 22.17
N ALA A 11 7.72 16.13 20.99
CA ALA A 11 6.95 16.13 19.75
C ALA A 11 6.35 14.72 19.59
N SER A 12 5.05 14.64 19.33
CA SER A 12 4.34 13.37 19.16
C SER A 12 5.00 12.52 18.06
N ARG A 13 5.32 11.27 18.35
CA ARG A 13 5.93 10.32 17.40
C ARG A 13 4.85 9.78 16.47
N VAL A 14 4.76 10.35 15.28
CA VAL A 14 3.74 10.03 14.29
C VAL A 14 4.28 9.02 13.28
N GLY A 15 3.55 7.93 13.08
CA GLY A 15 3.78 6.98 11.98
C GLY A 15 2.76 7.14 10.86
N LEU A 16 3.15 6.87 9.62
CA LEU A 16 2.22 6.85 8.47
C LEU A 16 2.03 5.45 7.92
N VAL A 17 0.76 5.10 7.66
CA VAL A 17 0.39 3.85 7.01
C VAL A 17 -0.39 4.11 5.74
N PHE A 18 0.05 3.48 4.65
CA PHE A 18 -0.62 3.51 3.35
C PHE A 18 -1.28 2.16 3.09
N SER A 19 -2.61 2.17 2.94
CA SER A 19 -3.38 0.95 2.71
C SER A 19 -3.13 0.35 1.32
N SER A 20 -3.49 -0.91 1.13
CA SER A 20 -3.60 -1.46 -0.22
C SER A 20 -4.77 -0.78 -0.97
N GLY A 21 -4.57 -0.55 -2.26
CA GLY A 21 -5.58 0.06 -3.12
C GLY A 21 -5.14 0.06 -4.57
N PHE A 22 -5.74 -0.78 -5.39
CA PHE A 22 -5.37 -0.96 -6.81
C PHE A 22 -5.13 0.37 -7.51
N PHE A 23 -3.92 0.61 -8.07
CA PHE A 23 -3.47 1.89 -8.63
C PHE A 23 -3.67 3.12 -7.72
N GLY A 24 -3.81 2.91 -6.41
CA GLY A 24 -4.01 3.97 -5.43
C GLY A 24 -2.76 4.81 -5.11
N PHE A 25 -1.60 4.45 -5.64
CA PHE A 25 -0.34 5.14 -5.38
C PHE A 25 -0.38 6.63 -5.74
N PHE A 26 -1.19 7.06 -6.73
CA PHE A 26 -1.39 8.47 -7.03
C PHE A 26 -2.09 9.22 -5.88
N ALA A 27 -3.14 8.62 -5.34
CA ALA A 27 -3.86 9.21 -4.20
C ALA A 27 -3.00 9.19 -2.93
N HIS A 28 -2.25 8.11 -2.69
CA HIS A 28 -1.29 8.03 -1.59
C HIS A 28 -0.22 9.11 -1.67
N ALA A 29 0.33 9.37 -2.86
CA ALA A 29 1.29 10.46 -3.06
C ALA A 29 0.67 11.84 -2.81
N GLY A 30 -0.59 12.05 -3.21
CA GLY A 30 -1.32 13.28 -2.91
C GLY A 30 -1.54 13.47 -1.41
N PHE A 31 -1.89 12.42 -0.70
CA PHE A 31 -2.00 12.44 0.76
C PHE A 31 -0.64 12.73 1.42
N LEU A 32 0.44 12.08 0.99
CA LEU A 32 1.79 12.34 1.51
C LEU A 32 2.20 13.81 1.34
N ALA A 33 1.89 14.40 0.18
CA ALA A 33 2.14 15.82 -0.07
C ALA A 33 1.34 16.73 0.89
N ALA A 34 0.12 16.33 1.28
CA ALA A 34 -0.66 17.07 2.27
C ALA A 34 -0.06 16.95 3.69
N ILE A 35 0.45 15.77 4.07
CA ILE A 35 1.16 15.54 5.34
C ILE A 35 2.38 16.48 5.43
N ARG A 36 3.20 16.55 4.37
CA ARG A 36 4.38 17.39 4.30
C ARG A 36 4.04 18.89 4.33
N GLU A 37 2.98 19.29 3.63
CA GLU A 37 2.49 20.68 3.62
C GLU A 37 1.98 21.12 5.02
N ARG A 38 1.58 20.16 5.86
CA ARG A 38 1.24 20.37 7.27
C ARG A 38 2.43 20.24 8.21
N GLU A 39 3.63 20.15 7.67
CA GLU A 39 4.89 20.03 8.43
C GLU A 39 4.90 18.83 9.40
N ILE A 40 4.06 17.81 9.14
CA ILE A 40 4.06 16.58 9.91
C ILE A 40 5.25 15.74 9.42
N THR A 41 6.18 15.45 10.34
CA THR A 41 7.38 14.64 10.07
C THR A 41 7.20 13.24 10.66
N PRO A 42 6.90 12.22 9.82
CA PRO A 42 6.74 10.86 10.31
C PRO A 42 8.07 10.25 10.77
N VAL A 43 8.02 9.48 11.85
CA VAL A 43 9.18 8.75 12.37
C VAL A 43 9.31 7.34 11.76
N ALA A 44 8.27 6.84 11.09
CA ALA A 44 8.27 5.57 10.38
C ALA A 44 7.13 5.50 9.37
N TYR A 45 7.28 4.63 8.37
CA TYR A 45 6.29 4.35 7.33
C TYR A 45 5.94 2.87 7.29
N ALA A 46 4.68 2.56 6.94
CA ALA A 46 4.31 1.22 6.53
C ALA A 46 3.38 1.25 5.32
N GLY A 47 3.40 0.18 4.53
CA GLY A 47 2.57 0.10 3.34
C GLY A 47 2.26 -1.32 2.87
N SER A 48 1.15 -1.43 2.15
CA SER A 48 0.71 -2.66 1.49
C SER A 48 0.32 -2.37 0.05
N SER A 49 0.76 -3.20 -0.90
CA SER A 49 0.45 -3.07 -2.34
C SER A 49 0.82 -1.69 -2.90
N SER A 50 -0.14 -0.94 -3.46
CA SER A 50 0.10 0.45 -3.92
C SER A 50 0.62 1.38 -2.82
N GLY A 51 0.23 1.13 -1.57
CA GLY A 51 0.75 1.85 -0.41
C GLY A 51 2.21 1.55 -0.12
N ALA A 52 2.67 0.32 -0.39
CA ALA A 52 4.07 -0.06 -0.24
C ALA A 52 4.99 0.75 -1.16
N ILE A 53 4.54 1.05 -2.39
CA ILE A 53 5.30 1.87 -3.35
C ILE A 53 5.55 3.27 -2.79
N VAL A 54 4.50 3.94 -2.32
CA VAL A 54 4.62 5.31 -1.80
C VAL A 54 5.34 5.35 -0.46
N ALA A 55 5.13 4.36 0.41
CA ALA A 55 5.87 4.21 1.66
C ALA A 55 7.38 4.07 1.41
N ALA A 56 7.77 3.24 0.42
CA ALA A 56 9.17 3.06 0.04
C ALA A 56 9.78 4.33 -0.55
N MET A 57 9.07 5.04 -1.44
CA MET A 57 9.51 6.34 -1.96
C MET A 57 9.73 7.36 -0.85
N ALA A 58 8.78 7.47 0.09
CA ALA A 58 8.85 8.39 1.20
C ALA A 58 10.00 8.06 2.16
N ALA A 59 10.13 6.78 2.54
CA ALA A 59 11.18 6.30 3.43
C ALA A 59 12.59 6.46 2.83
N SER A 60 12.71 6.40 1.49
CA SER A 60 13.96 6.61 0.74
C SER A 60 14.33 8.09 0.58
N GLY A 61 13.62 9.03 1.22
CA GLY A 61 13.93 10.46 1.17
C GLY A 61 13.49 11.17 -0.13
N MET A 62 12.69 10.53 -1.01
CA MET A 62 12.20 11.19 -2.22
C MET A 62 11.31 12.39 -1.86
N ASP A 63 11.58 13.53 -2.46
CA ASP A 63 10.72 14.70 -2.33
C ASP A 63 9.43 14.59 -3.17
N ASP A 64 8.51 15.52 -2.98
CA ASP A 64 7.20 15.50 -3.68
C ASP A 64 7.35 15.68 -5.20
N HIS A 65 8.39 16.38 -5.65
CA HIS A 65 8.64 16.57 -7.08
C HIS A 65 9.06 15.27 -7.72
N ALA A 66 10.08 14.59 -7.15
CA ALA A 66 10.59 13.32 -7.65
C ALA A 66 9.50 12.22 -7.63
N ILE A 67 8.69 12.14 -6.55
CA ILE A 67 7.57 11.21 -6.46
C ILE A 67 6.55 11.46 -7.58
N ARG A 68 6.15 12.71 -7.80
CA ARG A 68 5.20 13.06 -8.87
C ARG A 68 5.77 12.76 -10.25
N GLU A 69 7.00 13.14 -10.49
CA GLU A 69 7.68 12.92 -11.77
C GLU A 69 7.70 11.44 -12.11
N MET A 70 8.14 10.59 -11.17
CA MET A 70 8.16 9.14 -11.34
C MET A 70 6.76 8.57 -11.57
N LEU A 71 5.77 8.93 -10.74
CA LEU A 71 4.43 8.35 -10.85
C LEU A 71 3.67 8.84 -12.09
N PHE A 72 3.78 10.13 -12.45
CA PHE A 72 3.06 10.68 -13.61
C PHE A 72 3.68 10.27 -14.95
N ALA A 73 4.93 9.83 -14.93
CA ALA A 73 5.59 9.23 -16.08
C ALA A 73 5.14 7.79 -16.36
N VAL A 74 4.48 7.11 -15.39
CA VAL A 74 4.05 5.72 -15.57
C VAL A 74 3.10 5.59 -16.76
N ARG A 75 3.45 4.67 -17.67
CA ARG A 75 2.63 4.26 -18.81
C ARG A 75 2.38 2.76 -18.69
N LYS A 76 1.29 2.28 -19.29
CA LYS A 76 0.92 0.85 -19.23
C LYS A 76 2.06 -0.05 -19.67
N GLU A 77 2.77 0.33 -20.71
CA GLU A 77 3.89 -0.40 -21.29
C GLU A 77 5.07 -0.56 -20.33
N ALA A 78 5.18 0.34 -19.34
CA ALA A 78 6.27 0.32 -18.35
C ALA A 78 6.15 -0.84 -17.35
N PHE A 79 4.96 -1.42 -17.17
CA PHE A 79 4.75 -2.56 -16.26
C PHE A 79 4.01 -3.73 -16.92
N TRP A 80 3.53 -3.58 -18.16
CA TRP A 80 2.71 -4.58 -18.83
C TRP A 80 3.60 -5.55 -19.61
N ASP A 81 3.85 -6.75 -19.07
CA ASP A 81 4.75 -7.76 -19.61
C ASP A 81 4.14 -9.18 -19.61
N PRO A 82 3.04 -9.41 -20.35
CA PRO A 82 2.40 -10.71 -20.40
C PRO A 82 3.32 -11.78 -20.98
N ASP A 83 3.07 -13.05 -20.61
CA ASP A 83 3.68 -14.16 -21.31
C ASP A 83 3.33 -14.14 -22.81
N PRO A 84 4.24 -14.59 -23.70
CA PRO A 84 3.94 -14.71 -25.12
C PRO A 84 2.69 -15.56 -25.39
N TRP A 85 1.92 -15.21 -26.41
CA TRP A 85 0.64 -15.84 -26.72
C TRP A 85 0.70 -17.37 -26.85
N HIS A 86 1.77 -17.91 -27.42
CA HIS A 86 1.96 -19.35 -27.56
C HIS A 86 2.15 -20.08 -26.22
N VAL A 87 2.75 -19.39 -25.22
CA VAL A 87 2.87 -19.90 -23.85
C VAL A 87 1.50 -19.92 -23.18
N LEU A 88 0.71 -18.87 -23.37
CA LEU A 88 -0.65 -18.79 -22.84
C LEU A 88 -1.54 -19.88 -23.43
N LEU A 89 -1.45 -20.12 -24.75
CA LEU A 89 -2.19 -21.17 -25.42
C LEU A 89 -1.82 -22.57 -24.91
N LYS A 90 -0.52 -22.86 -24.77
CA LYS A 90 -0.03 -24.13 -24.21
C LYS A 90 -0.52 -24.35 -22.78
N LYS A 91 -0.55 -23.29 -21.95
CA LYS A 91 -1.06 -23.36 -20.57
C LYS A 91 -2.58 -23.51 -20.52
N ALA A 92 -3.32 -22.89 -21.43
CA ALA A 92 -4.77 -23.06 -21.54
C ALA A 92 -5.13 -24.54 -21.88
N MET A 93 -4.39 -25.19 -22.78
CA MET A 93 -4.57 -26.61 -23.09
C MET A 93 -4.27 -27.53 -21.89
N GLY A 94 -3.39 -27.09 -20.96
CA GLY A 94 -3.06 -27.77 -19.71
C GLY A 94 -3.95 -27.34 -18.53
N PHE A 95 -5.14 -26.78 -18.75
CA PHE A 95 -6.04 -26.26 -17.70
C PHE A 95 -5.34 -25.28 -16.75
N PHE A 96 -4.47 -24.43 -17.28
CA PHE A 96 -3.69 -23.42 -16.53
C PHE A 96 -2.80 -23.99 -15.41
N ARG A 97 -2.50 -25.27 -15.40
CA ARG A 97 -1.55 -25.86 -14.44
C ARG A 97 -0.19 -25.17 -14.54
N GLY A 98 0.33 -24.69 -13.40
CA GLY A 98 1.58 -23.95 -13.32
C GLY A 98 1.47 -22.51 -13.91
N TYR A 99 0.26 -21.99 -14.11
CA TYR A 99 0.02 -20.60 -14.50
C TYR A 99 -0.44 -19.81 -13.26
N SER A 100 0.44 -18.99 -12.73
CA SER A 100 0.23 -18.29 -11.45
C SER A 100 -0.10 -16.80 -11.60
N GLY A 101 -0.02 -16.22 -12.82
CA GLY A 101 -0.29 -14.81 -13.07
C GLY A 101 -0.08 -14.44 -14.55
N TYR A 102 -0.82 -13.43 -15.01
CA TYR A 102 -0.83 -12.98 -16.40
C TYR A 102 0.44 -12.21 -16.79
N LEU A 103 0.96 -11.36 -15.90
CA LEU A 103 2.15 -10.55 -16.10
C LEU A 103 3.35 -11.19 -15.38
N LYS A 104 4.53 -11.09 -15.98
CA LYS A 104 5.77 -11.61 -15.38
C LYS A 104 6.20 -10.79 -14.18
N GLY A 105 5.99 -9.46 -14.24
CA GLY A 105 6.39 -8.52 -13.19
C GLY A 105 7.83 -8.02 -13.32
N GLU A 106 8.57 -8.41 -14.36
CA GLU A 106 9.93 -7.94 -14.59
C GLU A 106 9.99 -6.44 -14.90
N ARG A 107 9.00 -5.95 -15.69
CA ARG A 107 8.89 -4.53 -16.00
C ARG A 107 8.46 -3.73 -14.78
N PHE A 108 7.58 -4.30 -13.96
CA PHE A 108 7.20 -3.67 -12.70
C PHE A 108 8.41 -3.54 -11.77
N ALA A 109 9.24 -4.58 -11.63
CA ALA A 109 10.47 -4.49 -10.84
C ALA A 109 11.40 -3.37 -11.36
N ARG A 110 11.62 -3.27 -12.70
CA ARG A 110 12.42 -2.19 -13.29
C ARG A 110 11.87 -0.79 -13.01
N LEU A 111 10.53 -0.64 -13.01
CA LEU A 111 9.92 0.63 -12.64
C LEU A 111 10.24 1.03 -11.20
N LEU A 112 10.25 0.05 -10.29
CA LEU A 112 10.60 0.27 -8.87
C LEU A 112 12.07 0.63 -8.67
N GLU A 113 12.96 0.31 -9.60
CA GLU A 113 14.36 0.72 -9.57
C GLU A 113 14.57 2.25 -9.60
N GLY A 114 13.54 3.03 -9.89
CA GLY A 114 13.54 4.48 -9.72
C GLY A 114 13.53 4.94 -8.25
N ILE A 115 13.23 4.05 -7.29
CA ILE A 115 13.33 4.31 -5.85
C ILE A 115 14.82 4.34 -5.47
N PRO A 116 15.33 5.38 -4.77
CA PRO A 116 16.76 5.52 -4.48
C PRO A 116 17.32 4.41 -3.60
N ALA A 117 16.63 4.04 -2.52
CA ALA A 117 17.06 2.97 -1.62
C ALA A 117 16.90 1.60 -2.28
N ARG A 118 17.94 0.76 -2.18
CA ARG A 118 17.92 -0.63 -2.68
C ARG A 118 17.59 -1.63 -1.59
N HIS A 119 17.96 -1.31 -0.37
CA HIS A 119 17.68 -2.10 0.83
C HIS A 119 16.91 -1.24 1.84
N PHE A 120 16.22 -1.90 2.76
CA PHE A 120 15.56 -1.20 3.87
C PHE A 120 16.54 -0.39 4.70
N GLU A 121 17.76 -0.88 4.81
CA GLU A 121 18.86 -0.26 5.55
C GLU A 121 19.37 1.05 4.91
N ASP A 122 19.07 1.27 3.62
CA ASP A 122 19.40 2.50 2.90
C ASP A 122 18.31 3.58 3.05
N CYS A 123 17.17 3.25 3.68
CA CYS A 123 16.09 4.21 3.89
C CYS A 123 16.47 5.23 4.98
N GLU A 124 16.12 6.49 4.74
CA GLU A 124 16.30 7.57 5.73
C GLU A 124 15.37 7.42 6.94
N THR A 125 14.23 6.75 6.74
CA THR A 125 13.21 6.56 7.77
C THR A 125 12.82 5.08 7.84
N PRO A 126 12.64 4.50 9.05
CA PRO A 126 12.19 3.13 9.24
C PRO A 126 10.94 2.78 8.41
N LEU A 127 10.94 1.60 7.80
CA LEU A 127 9.92 1.17 6.86
C LEU A 127 9.48 -0.27 7.10
N ALA A 128 8.17 -0.52 7.05
CA ALA A 128 7.58 -1.86 7.06
C ALA A 128 6.72 -2.09 5.80
N ILE A 129 6.97 -3.18 5.08
CA ILE A 129 6.21 -3.57 3.89
C ILE A 129 5.52 -4.91 4.12
N ALA A 130 4.20 -4.93 3.98
CA ALA A 130 3.41 -6.15 4.09
C ALA A 130 3.36 -6.93 2.78
N ALA A 131 3.50 -8.24 2.84
CA ALA A 131 3.29 -9.18 1.74
C ALA A 131 2.60 -10.46 2.24
N THR A 132 2.08 -11.27 1.32
CA THR A 132 1.48 -12.56 1.64
C THR A 132 2.40 -13.68 1.19
N ASN A 133 2.91 -14.48 2.15
CA ASN A 133 3.77 -15.63 1.89
C ASN A 133 2.90 -16.86 1.56
N LEU A 134 2.93 -17.31 0.31
CA LEU A 134 2.19 -18.48 -0.16
C LEU A 134 2.82 -19.79 0.31
N THR A 135 4.14 -19.82 0.46
CA THR A 135 4.88 -21.04 0.88
C THR A 135 4.57 -21.35 2.33
N GLU A 136 4.61 -20.33 3.20
CA GLU A 136 4.34 -20.49 4.63
C GLU A 136 2.87 -20.24 5.00
N LYS A 137 2.03 -19.85 4.03
CA LYS A 137 0.58 -19.59 4.18
C LYS A 137 0.25 -18.58 5.28
N LYS A 138 0.98 -17.46 5.32
CA LYS A 138 0.81 -16.40 6.32
C LYS A 138 1.10 -15.02 5.75
N GLY A 139 0.66 -13.96 6.45
CA GLY A 139 1.16 -12.61 6.25
C GLY A 139 2.64 -12.52 6.64
N THR A 140 3.39 -11.70 5.93
CA THR A 140 4.81 -11.43 6.21
C THR A 140 5.04 -9.93 6.15
N VAL A 141 5.85 -9.41 7.06
CA VAL A 141 6.31 -8.03 7.07
C VAL A 141 7.81 -8.00 6.81
N PHE A 142 8.21 -7.24 5.80
CA PHE A 142 9.61 -6.97 5.50
C PHE A 142 10.00 -5.63 6.13
N THR A 143 11.12 -5.63 6.85
CA THR A 143 11.72 -4.43 7.48
C THR A 143 13.23 -4.38 7.25
N ARG A 144 13.78 -5.32 6.47
CA ARG A 144 15.22 -5.44 6.17
C ARG A 144 15.45 -6.19 4.85
N GLY A 145 16.65 -6.02 4.29
CA GLY A 145 17.08 -6.67 3.04
C GLY A 145 16.58 -5.95 1.80
N ASP A 146 16.38 -6.68 0.70
CA ASP A 146 16.05 -6.14 -0.62
C ASP A 146 14.68 -5.44 -0.64
N LEU A 147 14.72 -4.10 -0.66
CA LEU A 147 13.52 -3.24 -0.67
C LEU A 147 12.71 -3.41 -1.96
N ILE A 148 13.41 -3.45 -3.09
CA ILE A 148 12.75 -3.50 -4.40
C ILE A 148 11.96 -4.80 -4.54
N LYS A 149 12.54 -5.94 -4.17
CA LYS A 149 11.83 -7.22 -4.16
C LYS A 149 10.67 -7.26 -3.18
N ALA A 150 10.82 -6.67 -1.99
CA ALA A 150 9.74 -6.60 -1.01
C ALA A 150 8.55 -5.77 -1.53
N VAL A 151 8.81 -4.60 -2.14
CA VAL A 151 7.79 -3.75 -2.76
C VAL A 151 7.16 -4.45 -3.96
N GLN A 152 7.96 -5.12 -4.81
CA GLN A 152 7.46 -5.91 -5.92
C GLN A 152 6.52 -7.03 -5.43
N ALA A 153 6.93 -7.77 -4.40
CA ALA A 153 6.11 -8.83 -3.79
C ALA A 153 4.80 -8.28 -3.22
N SER A 154 4.89 -7.15 -2.50
CA SER A 154 3.72 -6.45 -1.96
C SER A 154 2.75 -5.98 -3.03
N GLY A 155 3.23 -5.63 -4.23
CA GLY A 155 2.41 -5.21 -5.37
C GLY A 155 2.02 -6.34 -6.34
N ALA A 156 2.42 -7.58 -6.07
CA ALA A 156 2.14 -8.73 -6.94
C ALA A 156 0.70 -9.23 -6.77
N VAL A 157 -0.28 -8.48 -7.30
CA VAL A 157 -1.71 -8.80 -7.24
C VAL A 157 -1.97 -10.18 -7.83
N PRO A 158 -2.58 -11.13 -7.07
CA PRO A 158 -2.92 -12.46 -7.57
C PRO A 158 -3.71 -12.41 -8.87
N MET A 159 -3.49 -13.38 -9.75
CA MET A 159 -4.02 -13.50 -11.11
C MET A 159 -3.44 -12.46 -12.09
N LEU A 160 -3.09 -11.25 -11.64
CA LEU A 160 -2.49 -10.23 -12.50
C LEU A 160 -0.98 -10.45 -12.64
N PHE A 161 -0.25 -10.58 -11.55
CA PHE A 161 1.19 -10.82 -11.54
C PHE A 161 1.53 -12.25 -11.07
N LYS A 162 2.64 -12.78 -11.56
CA LYS A 162 3.23 -14.00 -11.00
C LYS A 162 3.73 -13.71 -9.59
N PRO A 163 3.68 -14.71 -8.67
CA PRO A 163 4.32 -14.59 -7.36
C PRO A 163 5.79 -14.24 -7.49
N VAL A 164 6.29 -13.45 -6.54
CA VAL A 164 7.70 -13.06 -6.44
C VAL A 164 8.42 -14.01 -5.50
N GLU A 165 9.55 -14.55 -5.96
CA GLU A 165 10.39 -15.41 -5.13
C GLU A 165 11.42 -14.57 -4.35
N ILE A 166 11.45 -14.76 -3.03
CA ILE A 166 12.42 -14.15 -2.11
C ILE A 166 12.91 -15.26 -1.17
N ASN A 167 14.20 -15.56 -1.20
CA ASN A 167 14.84 -16.56 -0.34
C ASN A 167 14.12 -17.93 -0.34
N GLY A 168 13.71 -18.41 -1.52
CA GLY A 168 13.05 -19.70 -1.70
C GLY A 168 11.57 -19.74 -1.29
N SER A 169 10.99 -18.64 -0.88
CA SER A 169 9.55 -18.51 -0.60
C SER A 169 8.86 -17.66 -1.67
N LEU A 170 7.59 -18.01 -1.95
CA LEU A 170 6.75 -17.30 -2.93
C LEU A 170 5.83 -16.32 -2.24
N TYR A 171 5.81 -15.09 -2.75
CA TYR A 171 5.03 -13.99 -2.20
C TYR A 171 4.08 -13.39 -3.21
N VAL A 172 2.93 -12.93 -2.74
CA VAL A 172 1.96 -12.14 -3.49
C VAL A 172 1.55 -10.90 -2.68
N ASP A 173 0.69 -10.08 -3.27
CA ASP A 173 0.21 -8.80 -2.74
C ASP A 173 -0.12 -8.85 -1.25
N GLY A 174 0.42 -7.88 -0.51
CA GLY A 174 0.22 -7.77 0.94
C GLY A 174 -1.23 -7.56 1.32
N GLY A 175 -1.97 -6.84 0.50
CA GLY A 175 -3.38 -6.61 0.71
C GLY A 175 -4.26 -7.87 0.62
N VAL A 176 -3.73 -9.05 0.32
CA VAL A 176 -4.48 -10.31 0.44
C VAL A 176 -4.75 -10.64 1.90
N VAL A 177 -3.78 -10.44 2.78
CA VAL A 177 -3.90 -10.75 4.22
C VAL A 177 -3.96 -9.48 5.05
N ASP A 178 -3.12 -8.49 4.74
CA ASP A 178 -2.99 -7.26 5.52
C ASP A 178 -3.14 -6.02 4.63
N LYS A 179 -4.36 -5.50 4.61
CA LYS A 179 -4.69 -4.31 3.83
C LYS A 179 -4.03 -3.05 4.39
N VAL A 180 -3.89 -2.97 5.71
CA VAL A 180 -3.39 -1.79 6.44
C VAL A 180 -2.45 -2.29 7.53
N PRO A 181 -1.13 -2.33 7.30
CA PRO A 181 -0.17 -2.95 8.21
C PRO A 181 0.13 -2.07 9.44
N LEU A 182 -0.88 -1.86 10.30
CA LEU A 182 -0.80 -1.03 11.50
C LEU A 182 0.12 -1.65 12.55
N LYS A 183 -0.13 -2.92 12.85
CA LYS A 183 0.69 -3.65 13.83
C LYS A 183 2.15 -3.70 13.40
N ALA A 184 2.40 -3.87 12.10
CA ALA A 184 3.76 -3.90 11.56
C ALA A 184 4.53 -2.61 11.85
N LEU A 185 3.86 -1.45 11.75
CA LEU A 185 4.47 -0.16 12.06
C LEU A 185 4.69 0.02 13.55
N ALA A 186 3.71 -0.35 14.37
CA ALA A 186 3.80 -0.24 15.84
C ALA A 186 4.77 -1.25 16.48
N ASP A 187 5.10 -2.33 15.78
CA ASP A 187 6.15 -3.27 16.20
C ASP A 187 7.55 -2.82 15.75
N LEU A 188 7.64 -1.93 14.76
CA LEU A 188 8.90 -1.42 14.23
C LEU A 188 9.50 -0.30 15.09
N VAL A 189 8.64 0.61 15.56
CA VAL A 189 9.03 1.77 16.39
C VAL A 189 7.93 2.10 17.40
N ASP A 190 8.31 2.69 18.54
CA ASP A 190 7.31 3.21 19.46
C ASP A 190 6.62 4.44 18.88
N LEU A 191 5.30 4.53 18.97
CA LEU A 191 4.48 5.57 18.38
C LEU A 191 3.43 6.08 19.38
N ASP A 192 3.18 7.38 19.34
CA ASP A 192 2.04 8.00 20.04
C ASP A 192 0.82 8.02 19.12
N LYS A 193 1.05 8.17 17.81
CA LYS A 193 -0.01 8.35 16.82
C LYS A 193 0.32 7.68 15.49
N ILE A 194 -0.69 7.10 14.85
CA ILE A 194 -0.63 6.59 13.49
C ILE A 194 -1.68 7.32 12.63
N ILE A 195 -1.24 7.88 11.50
CA ILE A 195 -2.15 8.44 10.50
C ILE A 195 -2.19 7.47 9.32
N ILE A 196 -3.40 7.04 8.96
CA ILE A 196 -3.63 6.09 7.87
C ILE A 196 -4.20 6.83 6.66
N HIS A 197 -3.62 6.64 5.51
CA HIS A 197 -4.33 6.91 4.26
C HIS A 197 -5.03 5.64 3.78
N PHE A 198 -6.34 5.61 3.98
CA PHE A 198 -7.15 4.45 3.65
C PHE A 198 -7.85 4.64 2.30
N ILE A 199 -7.59 3.73 1.37
CA ILE A 199 -8.30 3.67 0.09
C ILE A 199 -9.42 2.64 0.20
N ALA A 200 -10.66 3.10 0.12
CA ALA A 200 -11.81 2.22 0.09
C ALA A 200 -11.73 1.29 -1.13
N SER A 201 -11.83 -0.02 -0.90
CA SER A 201 -11.97 -0.98 -1.99
C SER A 201 -13.25 -0.63 -2.74
N GLY A 202 -13.12 -0.27 -4.02
CA GLY A 202 -14.13 0.38 -4.86
C GLY A 202 -15.58 -0.06 -4.65
N ASN A 203 -16.50 0.78 -5.01
CA ASN A 203 -17.97 0.77 -4.81
C ASN A 203 -18.67 -0.60 -4.90
N VAL A 204 -18.38 -1.50 -3.96
CA VAL A 204 -19.15 -2.69 -3.72
C VAL A 204 -20.15 -2.33 -2.62
N GLY A 205 -21.28 -1.75 -2.98
CA GLY A 205 -22.33 -1.52 -2.01
C GLY A 205 -23.19 -0.28 -2.13
N LYS A 206 -23.06 0.53 -3.17
CA LYS A 206 -24.00 1.67 -3.38
C LYS A 206 -25.32 1.29 -4.05
N ASN A 207 -25.47 0.04 -4.51
CA ASN A 207 -26.73 -0.44 -5.10
C ASN A 207 -27.45 -1.34 -4.10
N GLY A 208 -28.73 -1.03 -3.83
CA GLY A 208 -29.56 -1.63 -2.78
C GLY A 208 -29.64 -3.17 -2.79
N LYS A 209 -30.00 -3.73 -1.64
CA LYS A 209 -29.98 -5.15 -1.25
C LYS A 209 -30.58 -6.15 -2.25
N GLY A 210 -31.41 -5.75 -3.18
CA GLY A 210 -32.10 -6.69 -4.10
C GLY A 210 -31.46 -6.83 -5.48
N PHE A 211 -30.53 -5.95 -5.87
CA PHE A 211 -29.89 -5.95 -7.18
C PHE A 211 -28.61 -6.82 -7.20
N LEU A 212 -27.96 -7.02 -6.04
CA LEU A 212 -26.70 -7.74 -5.90
C LEU A 212 -26.82 -9.25 -6.10
N GLU A 213 -27.90 -9.88 -5.60
CA GLU A 213 -28.03 -11.35 -5.62
C GLU A 213 -28.18 -11.95 -7.02
N LYS A 214 -28.76 -11.21 -7.97
CA LYS A 214 -29.04 -11.73 -9.33
C LYS A 214 -27.95 -11.58 -10.37
N ARG A 215 -26.83 -10.86 -10.03
CA ARG A 215 -25.73 -10.56 -10.97
C ARG A 215 -24.30 -10.75 -10.42
N MET A 216 -24.14 -11.39 -9.27
CA MET A 216 -22.80 -11.65 -8.75
C MET A 216 -22.13 -12.79 -9.52
N SER A 217 -20.98 -12.49 -10.14
CA SER A 217 -20.09 -13.54 -10.67
C SER A 217 -19.35 -14.24 -9.52
N PRO A 218 -18.89 -15.48 -9.70
CA PRO A 218 -18.05 -16.18 -8.70
C PRO A 218 -16.84 -15.33 -8.25
N TRP A 219 -16.23 -14.59 -9.17
CA TRP A 219 -15.13 -13.67 -8.90
C TRP A 219 -15.53 -12.52 -7.97
N HIS A 220 -16.75 -12.03 -8.13
CA HIS A 220 -17.27 -10.97 -7.27
C HIS A 220 -17.52 -11.47 -5.85
N VAL A 221 -18.05 -12.69 -5.71
CA VAL A 221 -18.23 -13.33 -4.40
C VAL A 221 -16.89 -13.55 -3.72
N GLN A 222 -15.90 -14.08 -4.44
CA GLN A 222 -14.54 -14.27 -3.91
C GLN A 222 -13.91 -12.93 -3.48
N TYR A 223 -14.05 -11.89 -4.28
CA TYR A 223 -13.55 -10.56 -3.95
C TYR A 223 -14.19 -10.00 -2.67
N LEU A 224 -15.51 -10.15 -2.52
CA LEU A 224 -16.24 -9.74 -1.32
C LEU A 224 -15.78 -10.52 -0.09
N ALA A 225 -15.65 -11.84 -0.19
CA ALA A 225 -15.22 -12.69 0.91
C ALA A 225 -13.81 -12.29 1.41
N VAL A 226 -12.88 -12.05 0.50
CA VAL A 226 -11.54 -11.57 0.84
C VAL A 226 -11.60 -10.18 1.49
N ASN A 227 -12.46 -9.27 1.01
CA ASN A 227 -12.56 -7.95 1.61
C ASN A 227 -13.17 -7.98 3.02
N ILE A 228 -14.11 -8.88 3.29
CA ILE A 228 -14.65 -9.09 4.64
C ILE A 228 -13.55 -9.56 5.59
N ALA A 229 -12.78 -10.59 5.18
CA ALA A 229 -11.68 -11.09 5.99
C ALA A 229 -10.60 -10.03 6.27
N ARG A 230 -10.31 -9.17 5.28
CA ARG A 230 -9.39 -8.03 5.44
C ARG A 230 -9.91 -6.98 6.41
N GLN A 231 -11.20 -6.71 6.38
CA GLN A 231 -11.83 -5.76 7.29
C GLN A 231 -11.75 -6.26 8.73
N GLU A 232 -12.07 -7.52 8.97
CA GLU A 232 -11.92 -8.18 10.27
C GLU A 232 -10.48 -8.11 10.80
N ALA A 233 -9.50 -8.37 9.91
CA ALA A 233 -8.08 -8.29 10.26
C ALA A 233 -7.66 -6.86 10.64
N TYR A 234 -8.18 -5.86 9.93
CA TYR A 234 -7.95 -4.45 10.19
C TYR A 234 -8.54 -4.01 11.55
N GLU A 235 -9.79 -4.39 11.83
CA GLU A 235 -10.46 -4.06 13.09
C GLU A 235 -9.73 -4.65 14.30
N ARG A 236 -9.24 -5.89 14.19
CA ARG A 236 -8.39 -6.49 15.24
C ARG A 236 -7.09 -5.74 15.46
N GLN A 237 -6.47 -5.19 14.42
CA GLN A 237 -5.27 -4.38 14.58
C GLN A 237 -5.59 -3.06 15.30
N LEU A 238 -6.73 -2.43 15.02
CA LEU A 238 -7.18 -1.23 15.75
C LEU A 238 -7.35 -1.50 17.24
N GLU A 239 -8.01 -2.60 17.62
CA GLU A 239 -8.16 -3.02 19.01
C GLU A 239 -6.81 -3.21 19.72
N ILE A 240 -5.85 -3.84 19.04
CA ILE A 240 -4.49 -4.01 19.58
C ILE A 240 -3.81 -2.66 19.81
N LEU A 241 -3.93 -1.71 18.88
CA LEU A 241 -3.30 -0.39 19.02
C LEU A 241 -3.96 0.44 20.12
N GLU A 242 -5.28 0.34 20.27
CA GLU A 242 -6.00 0.96 21.37
C GLU A 242 -5.48 0.47 22.72
N THR A 243 -5.27 -0.84 22.89
CA THR A 243 -4.69 -1.40 24.12
C THR A 243 -3.25 -0.97 24.37
N ARG A 244 -2.52 -0.56 23.32
CA ARG A 244 -1.15 -0.01 23.40
C ARG A 244 -1.13 1.50 23.65
N GLY A 245 -2.31 2.15 23.69
CA GLY A 245 -2.42 3.60 23.85
C GLY A 245 -1.98 4.42 22.63
N VAL A 246 -1.94 3.81 21.43
CA VAL A 246 -1.59 4.49 20.19
C VAL A 246 -2.84 5.09 19.56
N GLU A 247 -2.86 6.41 19.37
CA GLU A 247 -3.94 7.09 18.68
C GLU A 247 -3.91 6.75 17.18
N VAL A 248 -5.06 6.34 16.61
CA VAL A 248 -5.16 6.01 15.18
C VAL A 248 -6.12 6.97 14.50
N ILE A 249 -5.62 7.69 13.48
CA ILE A 249 -6.38 8.62 12.65
C ILE A 249 -6.49 8.06 11.25
N GLN A 250 -7.71 7.74 10.83
CA GLN A 250 -7.97 7.27 9.46
C GLN A 250 -8.40 8.44 8.56
N VAL A 251 -7.64 8.65 7.49
CA VAL A 251 -7.94 9.63 6.45
C VAL A 251 -8.42 8.91 5.20
N ASN A 252 -9.68 9.14 4.84
CA ASN A 252 -10.29 8.66 3.61
C ASN A 252 -10.36 9.82 2.60
N THR A 253 -9.86 9.60 1.40
CA THR A 253 -9.93 10.61 0.34
C THR A 253 -10.78 10.11 -0.82
N ASP A 254 -11.74 10.93 -1.27
CA ASP A 254 -12.56 10.65 -2.45
C ASP A 254 -11.75 10.99 -3.72
N ALA A 255 -10.79 10.12 -4.03
CA ALA A 255 -10.02 10.25 -5.26
C ALA A 255 -10.67 9.41 -6.38
N PRO A 256 -10.65 9.88 -7.64
CA PRO A 256 -11.16 9.11 -8.75
C PRO A 256 -10.36 7.82 -8.94
N ALA A 257 -11.05 6.72 -9.23
CA ALA A 257 -10.42 5.44 -9.48
C ALA A 257 -9.48 5.52 -10.71
N VAL A 258 -8.26 5.06 -10.52
CA VAL A 258 -7.25 4.88 -11.56
C VAL A 258 -7.10 3.40 -11.86
N GLY A 259 -6.74 3.07 -13.09
CA GLY A 259 -6.50 1.69 -13.50
C GLY A 259 -5.54 1.65 -14.69
N PRO A 260 -5.10 0.46 -15.12
CA PRO A 260 -4.07 0.31 -16.14
C PRO A 260 -4.41 0.95 -17.50
N ASN A 261 -5.69 1.13 -17.80
CA ASN A 261 -6.17 1.77 -19.02
C ASN A 261 -6.66 3.22 -18.79
N ARG A 262 -6.41 3.80 -17.61
CA ARG A 262 -6.85 5.14 -17.22
C ARG A 262 -5.79 5.85 -16.36
N LEU A 263 -4.51 5.64 -16.69
CA LEU A 263 -3.39 6.22 -15.95
C LEU A 263 -3.34 7.75 -16.06
N GLU A 264 -3.90 8.32 -17.13
CA GLU A 264 -4.07 9.75 -17.32
C GLU A 264 -4.89 10.43 -16.21
N ARG A 265 -5.67 9.66 -15.45
CA ARG A 265 -6.39 10.15 -14.26
C ARG A 265 -5.51 10.28 -13.01
N GLY A 266 -4.29 9.78 -13.05
CA GLY A 266 -3.35 9.81 -11.92
C GLY A 266 -3.16 11.22 -11.33
N PRO A 267 -2.82 12.25 -12.14
CA PRO A 267 -2.68 13.62 -11.64
C PRO A 267 -3.96 14.17 -11.00
N VAL A 268 -5.13 13.81 -11.51
CA VAL A 268 -6.43 14.20 -10.94
C VAL A 268 -6.65 13.50 -9.59
N ALA A 269 -6.34 12.21 -9.49
CA ALA A 269 -6.44 11.45 -8.23
C ALA A 269 -5.49 12.01 -7.17
N TYR A 270 -4.24 12.33 -7.54
CA TYR A 270 -3.28 12.99 -6.67
C TYR A 270 -3.83 14.31 -6.11
N LYS A 271 -4.30 15.21 -6.99
CA LYS A 271 -4.81 16.53 -6.59
C LYS A 271 -6.04 16.41 -5.69
N ALA A 272 -6.98 15.53 -6.03
CA ALA A 272 -8.19 15.29 -5.23
C ALA A 272 -7.83 14.77 -3.83
N ALA A 273 -6.94 13.79 -3.73
CA ALA A 273 -6.49 13.24 -2.46
C ALA A 273 -5.75 14.29 -1.62
N LYS A 274 -4.85 15.08 -2.22
CA LYS A 274 -4.15 16.16 -1.53
C LYS A 274 -5.13 17.18 -0.94
N THR A 275 -6.08 17.66 -1.74
CA THR A 275 -7.07 18.65 -1.28
C THR A 275 -7.95 18.12 -0.16
N ALA A 276 -8.44 16.88 -0.30
CA ALA A 276 -9.27 16.23 0.72
C ALA A 276 -8.48 16.02 2.03
N ALA A 277 -7.24 15.54 1.92
CA ALA A 277 -6.37 15.34 3.07
C ALA A 277 -6.07 16.64 3.82
N LEU A 278 -5.72 17.72 3.12
CA LEU A 278 -5.50 19.04 3.74
C LEU A 278 -6.72 19.52 4.53
N LYS A 279 -7.93 19.32 4.00
CA LYS A 279 -9.17 19.69 4.68
C LYS A 279 -9.40 18.84 5.96
N ILE A 280 -9.10 17.54 5.91
CA ILE A 280 -9.27 16.65 7.07
C ILE A 280 -8.20 16.97 8.13
N LEU A 281 -6.94 17.11 7.70
CA LEU A 281 -5.83 17.40 8.59
C LEU A 281 -5.91 18.79 9.26
N SER A 282 -6.59 19.77 8.63
CA SER A 282 -6.82 21.08 9.27
C SER A 282 -7.72 21.02 10.49
N ASN A 283 -8.54 19.97 10.61
CA ASN A 283 -9.44 19.77 11.75
C ASN A 283 -8.79 18.93 12.87
N LEU A 284 -7.60 18.38 12.60
CA LEU A 284 -6.79 17.69 13.60
C LEU A 284 -5.90 18.76 14.25
N ASN A 285 -6.22 19.14 15.48
CA ASN A 285 -5.33 20.03 16.24
C ASN A 285 -3.93 19.39 16.29
N PRO A 286 -2.87 20.21 16.15
CA PRO A 286 -1.50 19.72 16.21
C PRO A 286 -1.17 19.13 17.59
#